data_291c0d2ba2ac18b2f633b99a7eb09903
#
_entry.id   291c0d2ba2ac18b2f633b99a7eb09903
#
_cell.length_a   1.000
_cell.length_b   1.000
_cell.length_c   1.000
_cell.angle_alpha   90.00
_cell.angle_beta   90.00
_cell.angle_gamma   90.00
#
_symmetry.space_group_name_H-M   'P 1'
#
loop_
_entity.id
_entity.type
_entity.pdbx_description
1 polymer ?
#
loop_
_entity_poly.entity_id
_entity_poly.type
_entity_poly.pdbx_seq_one_letter_code
_entity_poly.pdbx_strand_id
1 'polypeptide(L)'
;MIKVAFLVRSLEHGGAERQVVTLANALDKTCFNVTILCLYSGGELESQLEDSVQLICLEKRDRWDILAFLLRLYRVLKNLQPRVLHGYLSTQNLLTIFFKPFFPSTRMFWGIRATKVDFSRYSRLAALLFRLECIFSRFADLVIVNSESGYKYHLMQGFPGNKMVVINNGIDTNLFKIDLEARIKNRWEWQVLPQTFLIGLVGRLDSMKDHPNFLQAAALLSKNRQDIGFVCVGNGEESYTQKLHQLATELAINHKVKWVRKRTDMEEVYNAFDLIVSSSSDGEGFSNAIGEAMACCIPCVVTDVGDSALIVGNVGLVVPPRNPEALASALQHLISLSSTQRVELGLRARERIEEDFGVQKLVKTTAAYLSNC
;
A
#
# COMPACT_ATOMS: atom_id res chain seq x y z
N MET A 1 12.15 10.06 -26.59
CA MET A 1 11.51 9.83 -25.29
C MET A 1 10.22 9.03 -25.46
N ILE A 2 10.06 7.98 -24.66
CA ILE A 2 8.87 7.13 -24.66
C ILE A 2 7.76 7.81 -23.88
N LYS A 3 6.61 8.07 -24.50
CA LYS A 3 5.46 8.67 -23.85
C LYS A 3 4.69 7.62 -23.06
N VAL A 4 4.58 7.80 -21.73
CA VAL A 4 3.87 6.91 -20.82
C VAL A 4 2.76 7.68 -20.14
N ALA A 5 1.53 7.17 -20.21
CA ALA A 5 0.39 7.75 -19.52
C ALA A 5 -0.10 6.77 -18.44
N PHE A 6 -0.14 7.21 -17.19
CA PHE A 6 -0.75 6.47 -16.08
C PHE A 6 -2.19 6.94 -15.90
N LEU A 7 -3.14 6.03 -15.93
CA LEU A 7 -4.56 6.33 -15.72
C LEU A 7 -4.96 5.91 -14.31
N VAL A 8 -5.30 6.89 -13.47
CA VAL A 8 -5.69 6.69 -12.07
C VAL A 8 -7.03 7.33 -11.78
N ARG A 9 -7.67 6.94 -10.68
CA ARG A 9 -8.93 7.55 -10.26
C ARG A 9 -8.74 8.99 -9.80
N SER A 10 -7.86 9.19 -8.86
CA SER A 10 -7.46 10.47 -8.26
C SER A 10 -6.07 10.31 -7.68
N LEU A 11 -5.48 11.38 -7.17
CA LEU A 11 -4.25 11.34 -6.37
C LEU A 11 -4.55 11.56 -4.88
N GLU A 12 -5.69 11.06 -4.40
CA GLU A 12 -5.95 10.97 -2.97
C GLU A 12 -4.94 10.05 -2.29
N HIS A 13 -4.72 10.25 -0.99
CA HIS A 13 -3.73 9.50 -0.23
C HIS A 13 -4.13 8.03 -0.05
N GLY A 14 -3.65 7.18 -0.93
CA GLY A 14 -3.81 5.72 -0.94
C GLY A 14 -2.51 5.01 -1.29
N GLY A 15 -2.43 3.72 -1.00
CA GLY A 15 -1.22 2.93 -1.26
C GLY A 15 -0.91 2.77 -2.75
N ALA A 16 -1.92 2.60 -3.61
CA ALA A 16 -1.75 2.48 -5.05
C ALA A 16 -1.37 3.82 -5.69
N GLU A 17 -2.04 4.89 -5.28
CA GLU A 17 -1.82 6.25 -5.75
C GLU A 17 -0.40 6.74 -5.41
N ARG A 18 0.06 6.48 -4.19
CA ARG A 18 1.42 6.81 -3.77
C ARG A 18 2.45 6.06 -4.64
N GLN A 19 2.22 4.80 -4.96
CA GLN A 19 3.13 4.05 -5.84
C GLN A 19 3.17 4.60 -7.28
N VAL A 20 2.07 5.14 -7.80
CA VAL A 20 2.07 5.83 -9.11
C VAL A 20 2.92 7.09 -9.05
N VAL A 21 2.74 7.92 -8.02
CA VAL A 21 3.52 9.16 -7.83
C VAL A 21 5.01 8.83 -7.68
N THR A 22 5.35 7.87 -6.80
CA THR A 22 6.74 7.41 -6.60
C THR A 22 7.37 6.93 -7.91
N LEU A 23 6.67 6.10 -8.68
CA LEU A 23 7.16 5.60 -9.95
C LEU A 23 7.27 6.73 -10.99
N ALA A 24 6.26 7.59 -11.10
CA ALA A 24 6.24 8.69 -12.05
C ALA A 24 7.38 9.68 -11.80
N ASN A 25 7.65 10.03 -10.55
CA ASN A 25 8.75 10.91 -10.18
C ASN A 25 10.13 10.27 -10.45
N ALA A 26 10.28 8.98 -10.15
CA ALA A 26 11.57 8.31 -10.22
C ALA A 26 11.95 7.75 -11.61
N LEU A 27 11.03 7.74 -12.59
CA LEU A 27 11.37 7.38 -13.97
C LEU A 27 12.31 8.40 -14.60
N ASP A 28 13.35 7.92 -15.30
CA ASP A 28 14.34 8.78 -16.00
C ASP A 28 13.65 9.63 -17.08
N LYS A 29 13.64 10.95 -16.87
CA LYS A 29 13.00 11.93 -17.76
C LYS A 29 13.75 12.15 -19.07
N THR A 30 14.97 11.66 -19.19
CA THR A 30 15.69 11.65 -20.47
C THR A 30 15.15 10.55 -21.41
N CYS A 31 14.64 9.47 -20.85
CA CYS A 31 14.08 8.33 -21.56
C CYS A 31 12.55 8.38 -21.69
N PHE A 32 11.87 8.87 -20.65
CA PHE A 32 10.41 8.80 -20.52
C PHE A 32 9.79 10.20 -20.40
N ASN A 33 8.73 10.43 -21.19
CA ASN A 33 7.81 11.54 -20.99
C ASN A 33 6.58 11.01 -20.26
N VAL A 34 6.44 11.39 -18.99
CA VAL A 34 5.47 10.82 -18.06
C VAL A 34 4.28 11.76 -17.87
N THR A 35 3.07 11.24 -18.10
CA THR A 35 1.81 11.94 -17.85
C THR A 35 0.94 11.11 -16.90
N ILE A 36 0.37 11.74 -15.88
CA ILE A 36 -0.68 11.14 -15.03
C ILE A 36 -2.03 11.69 -15.48
N LEU A 37 -2.96 10.80 -15.76
CA LEU A 37 -4.35 11.10 -16.12
C LEU A 37 -5.25 10.75 -14.94
N CYS A 38 -5.80 11.76 -14.25
CA CYS A 38 -6.74 11.59 -13.14
C CYS A 38 -8.18 11.73 -13.62
N LEU A 39 -9.09 10.87 -13.13
CA LEU A 39 -10.51 11.04 -13.38
C LEU A 39 -11.06 12.24 -12.60
N TYR A 40 -10.61 12.39 -11.35
CA TYR A 40 -11.02 13.46 -10.42
C TYR A 40 -9.78 14.25 -9.99
N SER A 41 -9.92 15.55 -9.82
CA SER A 41 -8.88 16.48 -9.35
C SER A 41 -8.88 16.62 -7.82
N GLY A 42 -7.82 17.22 -7.27
CA GLY A 42 -7.75 17.66 -5.87
C GLY A 42 -7.26 16.61 -4.89
N GLY A 43 -6.46 15.66 -5.33
CA GLY A 43 -5.83 14.68 -4.43
C GLY A 43 -4.62 15.23 -3.67
N GLU A 44 -4.45 14.83 -2.41
CA GLU A 44 -3.36 15.27 -1.52
C GLU A 44 -1.95 15.00 -2.10
N LEU A 45 -1.81 13.95 -2.93
CA LEU A 45 -0.55 13.56 -3.54
C LEU A 45 -0.19 14.40 -4.79
N GLU A 46 -1.08 15.26 -5.28
CA GLU A 46 -0.77 16.14 -6.43
C GLU A 46 0.41 17.06 -6.12
N SER A 47 0.53 17.54 -4.88
CA SER A 47 1.65 18.39 -4.42
C SER A 47 2.99 17.67 -4.32
N GLN A 48 3.00 16.34 -4.39
CA GLN A 48 4.21 15.51 -4.34
C GLN A 48 4.75 15.17 -5.74
N LEU A 49 4.06 15.59 -6.80
CA LEU A 49 4.53 15.40 -8.16
C LEU A 49 5.68 16.38 -8.47
N GLU A 50 6.74 15.85 -9.08
CA GLU A 50 7.78 16.68 -9.64
C GLU A 50 7.28 17.47 -10.85
N ASP A 51 7.82 18.67 -11.08
CA ASP A 51 7.50 19.55 -12.23
C ASP A 51 7.70 18.87 -13.59
N SER A 52 8.54 17.85 -13.62
CA SER A 52 8.83 17.03 -14.80
C SER A 52 7.73 16.04 -15.17
N VAL A 53 6.74 15.83 -14.30
CA VAL A 53 5.59 14.94 -14.51
C VAL A 53 4.36 15.76 -14.87
N GLN A 54 3.82 15.53 -16.05
CA GLN A 54 2.58 16.20 -16.46
C GLN A 54 1.36 15.60 -15.76
N LEU A 55 0.54 16.43 -15.11
CA LEU A 55 -0.76 16.04 -14.56
C LEU A 55 -1.88 16.58 -15.46
N ILE A 56 -2.80 15.71 -15.87
CA ILE A 56 -4.01 16.09 -16.60
C ILE A 56 -5.24 15.53 -15.86
N CYS A 57 -6.09 16.41 -15.37
CA CYS A 57 -7.35 16.05 -14.74
C CYS A 57 -8.48 16.02 -15.77
N LEU A 58 -9.19 14.90 -15.84
CA LEU A 58 -10.27 14.67 -16.79
C LEU A 58 -11.62 15.23 -16.31
N GLU A 59 -11.64 15.78 -15.09
CA GLU A 59 -12.79 16.46 -14.48
C GLU A 59 -14.11 15.69 -14.60
N LYS A 60 -14.07 14.41 -14.27
CA LYS A 60 -15.28 13.60 -14.23
C LYS A 60 -16.18 14.11 -13.12
N ARG A 61 -17.37 14.61 -13.47
CA ARG A 61 -18.26 15.32 -12.54
C ARG A 61 -18.97 14.36 -11.59
N ASP A 62 -19.70 13.39 -12.16
CA ASP A 62 -20.49 12.44 -11.39
C ASP A 62 -20.55 11.06 -12.09
N ARG A 63 -21.36 10.13 -11.55
CA ARG A 63 -21.52 8.78 -12.11
C ARG A 63 -22.19 8.77 -13.49
N TRP A 64 -22.92 9.81 -13.88
CA TRP A 64 -23.65 9.91 -15.14
C TRP A 64 -22.87 10.62 -16.24
N ASP A 65 -21.78 11.32 -15.89
CA ASP A 65 -20.88 11.98 -16.83
C ASP A 65 -20.03 10.95 -17.62
N ILE A 66 -20.68 9.95 -18.22
CA ILE A 66 -19.95 8.85 -18.89
C ILE A 66 -19.51 9.28 -20.29
N LEU A 67 -20.44 9.72 -21.14
CA LEU A 67 -20.12 10.04 -22.54
C LEU A 67 -19.18 11.22 -22.66
N ALA A 68 -19.43 12.31 -21.94
CA ALA A 68 -18.58 13.48 -21.98
C ALA A 68 -17.17 13.17 -21.43
N PHE A 69 -17.07 12.37 -20.36
CA PHE A 69 -15.81 11.88 -19.82
C PHE A 69 -15.05 11.02 -20.85
N LEU A 70 -15.70 10.06 -21.50
CA LEU A 70 -15.07 9.23 -22.52
C LEU A 70 -14.58 10.04 -23.71
N LEU A 71 -15.33 11.06 -24.13
CA LEU A 71 -14.89 11.99 -25.19
C LEU A 71 -13.69 12.84 -24.75
N ARG A 72 -13.66 13.33 -23.49
CA ARG A 72 -12.50 14.05 -22.96
C ARG A 72 -11.27 13.15 -22.94
N LEU A 73 -11.39 11.94 -22.41
CA LEU A 73 -10.29 10.97 -22.36
C LEU A 73 -9.81 10.62 -23.79
N TYR A 74 -10.71 10.38 -24.74
CA TYR A 74 -10.35 10.15 -26.13
C TYR A 74 -9.53 11.32 -26.72
N ARG A 75 -9.99 12.57 -26.54
CA ARG A 75 -9.29 13.77 -27.04
C ARG A 75 -7.89 13.89 -26.40
N VAL A 76 -7.78 13.68 -25.09
CA VAL A 76 -6.51 13.71 -24.39
C VAL A 76 -5.56 12.65 -24.93
N LEU A 77 -6.01 11.39 -25.05
CA LEU A 77 -5.19 10.31 -25.59
C LEU A 77 -4.78 10.55 -27.05
N LYS A 78 -5.69 11.12 -27.88
CA LYS A 78 -5.40 11.49 -29.27
C LYS A 78 -4.32 12.56 -29.38
N ASN A 79 -4.27 13.52 -28.44
CA ASN A 79 -3.24 14.57 -28.41
C ASN A 79 -1.92 14.06 -27.86
N LEU A 80 -1.96 13.27 -26.78
CA LEU A 80 -0.76 12.71 -26.13
C LEU A 80 -0.08 11.64 -26.99
N GLN A 81 -0.88 10.79 -27.66
CA GLN A 81 -0.40 9.61 -28.39
C GLN A 81 0.62 8.80 -27.54
N PRO A 82 0.21 8.30 -26.37
CA PRO A 82 1.14 7.60 -25.51
C PRO A 82 1.52 6.25 -26.16
N ARG A 83 2.80 5.86 -26.00
CA ARG A 83 3.23 4.51 -26.37
C ARG A 83 2.71 3.45 -25.42
N VAL A 84 2.60 3.83 -24.14
CA VAL A 84 2.01 2.97 -23.10
C VAL A 84 0.92 3.75 -22.35
N LEU A 85 -0.26 3.13 -22.23
CA LEU A 85 -1.34 3.55 -21.34
C LEU A 85 -1.46 2.52 -20.21
N HIS A 86 -1.09 2.93 -18.99
CA HIS A 86 -1.06 2.06 -17.83
C HIS A 86 -2.22 2.38 -16.89
N GLY A 87 -3.23 1.54 -16.86
CA GLY A 87 -4.34 1.64 -15.91
C GLY A 87 -3.94 1.14 -14.52
N TYR A 88 -4.42 1.80 -13.49
CA TYR A 88 -4.26 1.36 -12.10
C TYR A 88 -5.61 1.07 -11.49
N LEU A 89 -5.80 -0.15 -10.98
CA LEU A 89 -7.03 -0.70 -10.43
C LEU A 89 -8.10 -1.02 -11.49
N SER A 90 -9.09 -1.82 -11.14
CA SER A 90 -10.05 -2.48 -12.03
C SER A 90 -10.75 -1.56 -13.04
N THR A 91 -11.26 -0.42 -12.57
CA THR A 91 -12.00 0.50 -13.46
C THR A 91 -11.09 1.11 -14.52
N GLN A 92 -9.88 1.54 -14.16
CA GLN A 92 -8.90 2.13 -15.06
C GLN A 92 -8.36 1.08 -16.03
N ASN A 93 -8.10 -0.13 -15.54
CA ASN A 93 -7.72 -1.27 -16.37
C ASN A 93 -8.74 -1.51 -17.48
N LEU A 94 -10.02 -1.63 -17.14
CA LEU A 94 -11.09 -1.84 -18.13
C LEU A 94 -11.22 -0.67 -19.11
N LEU A 95 -11.04 0.59 -18.65
CA LEU A 95 -11.04 1.76 -19.53
C LEU A 95 -9.92 1.67 -20.58
N THR A 96 -8.73 1.21 -20.24
CA THR A 96 -7.65 1.07 -21.24
C THR A 96 -8.06 0.15 -22.38
N ILE A 97 -8.70 -0.99 -22.08
CA ILE A 97 -9.15 -1.94 -23.12
C ILE A 97 -10.28 -1.38 -23.96
N PHE A 98 -11.20 -0.61 -23.37
CA PHE A 98 -12.24 0.08 -24.14
C PHE A 98 -11.64 1.01 -25.20
N PHE A 99 -10.51 1.66 -24.91
CA PHE A 99 -9.83 2.54 -25.85
C PHE A 99 -8.86 1.85 -26.81
N LYS A 100 -8.48 0.58 -26.55
CA LYS A 100 -7.51 -0.15 -27.39
C LYS A 100 -7.83 -0.15 -28.89
N PRO A 101 -9.09 -0.34 -29.37
CA PRO A 101 -9.39 -0.31 -30.78
C PRO A 101 -9.11 1.04 -31.48
N PHE A 102 -9.19 2.14 -30.72
CA PHE A 102 -8.96 3.49 -31.23
C PHE A 102 -7.48 3.90 -31.24
N PHE A 103 -6.63 3.17 -30.50
CA PHE A 103 -5.20 3.45 -30.34
C PHE A 103 -4.38 2.17 -30.51
N PRO A 104 -4.34 1.60 -31.74
CA PRO A 104 -3.69 0.31 -31.98
C PRO A 104 -2.19 0.30 -31.74
N SER A 105 -1.53 1.46 -31.84
CA SER A 105 -0.10 1.64 -31.57
C SER A 105 0.23 1.82 -30.08
N THR A 106 -0.80 2.00 -29.20
CA THR A 106 -0.61 2.16 -27.77
C THR A 106 -0.71 0.80 -27.09
N ARG A 107 0.29 0.45 -26.30
CA ARG A 107 0.25 -0.76 -25.46
C ARG A 107 -0.52 -0.49 -24.18
N MET A 108 -1.44 -1.41 -23.87
CA MET A 108 -2.32 -1.30 -22.69
C MET A 108 -1.75 -2.14 -21.55
N PHE A 109 -1.20 -1.44 -20.53
CA PHE A 109 -0.70 -2.08 -19.33
C PHE A 109 -1.74 -1.98 -18.21
N TRP A 110 -1.82 -3.01 -17.42
CA TRP A 110 -2.71 -3.11 -16.26
C TRP A 110 -1.94 -3.19 -14.97
N GLY A 111 -2.36 -2.44 -13.97
CA GLY A 111 -1.82 -2.47 -12.61
C GLY A 111 -2.80 -3.12 -11.64
N ILE A 112 -2.42 -4.24 -11.06
CA ILE A 112 -3.18 -4.95 -10.03
C ILE A 112 -2.48 -4.73 -8.69
N ARG A 113 -3.24 -4.24 -7.70
CA ARG A 113 -2.74 -3.81 -6.38
C ARG A 113 -3.47 -4.48 -5.21
N ALA A 114 -4.28 -5.48 -5.47
CA ALA A 114 -4.99 -6.26 -4.47
C ALA A 114 -4.80 -7.75 -4.73
N THR A 115 -4.83 -8.55 -3.67
CA THR A 115 -4.80 -10.01 -3.77
C THR A 115 -6.21 -10.58 -3.83
N LYS A 116 -6.75 -11.01 -2.71
CA LYS A 116 -8.06 -11.65 -2.63
C LYS A 116 -9.16 -10.60 -2.47
N VAL A 117 -10.11 -10.60 -3.38
CA VAL A 117 -11.34 -9.79 -3.23
C VAL A 117 -12.43 -10.67 -2.64
N ASP A 118 -12.80 -10.40 -1.39
CA ASP A 118 -13.95 -11.07 -0.75
C ASP A 118 -15.23 -10.40 -1.22
N PHE A 119 -15.86 -10.96 -2.24
CA PHE A 119 -17.08 -10.41 -2.84
C PHE A 119 -18.28 -10.38 -1.91
N SER A 120 -18.27 -11.09 -0.77
CA SER A 120 -19.35 -10.99 0.22
C SER A 120 -19.40 -9.60 0.88
N ARG A 121 -18.27 -8.89 0.87
CA ARG A 121 -18.10 -7.55 1.45
C ARG A 121 -18.25 -6.41 0.44
N TYR A 122 -18.37 -6.74 -0.86
CA TYR A 122 -18.43 -5.75 -1.92
C TYR A 122 -19.79 -5.78 -2.64
N SER A 123 -20.11 -4.69 -3.33
CA SER A 123 -21.34 -4.61 -4.10
C SER A 123 -21.35 -5.61 -5.28
N ARG A 124 -22.54 -6.01 -5.71
CA ARG A 124 -22.70 -6.85 -6.93
C ARG A 124 -22.01 -6.25 -8.16
N LEU A 125 -21.95 -4.91 -8.22
CA LEU A 125 -21.24 -4.19 -9.28
C LEU A 125 -19.73 -4.46 -9.23
N ALA A 126 -19.12 -4.47 -8.04
CA ALA A 126 -17.69 -4.77 -7.91
C ALA A 126 -17.37 -6.20 -8.36
N ALA A 127 -18.23 -7.16 -8.03
CA ALA A 127 -18.10 -8.55 -8.49
C ALA A 127 -18.22 -8.66 -10.02
N LEU A 128 -19.15 -7.90 -10.62
CA LEU A 128 -19.30 -7.84 -12.08
C LEU A 128 -18.06 -7.23 -12.74
N LEU A 129 -17.57 -6.10 -12.23
CA LEU A 129 -16.36 -5.45 -12.76
C LEU A 129 -15.14 -6.38 -12.69
N PHE A 130 -14.97 -7.13 -11.60
CA PHE A 130 -13.89 -8.10 -11.50
C PHE A 130 -14.04 -9.25 -12.51
N ARG A 131 -15.25 -9.77 -12.73
CA ARG A 131 -15.49 -10.78 -13.77
C ARG A 131 -15.16 -10.25 -15.16
N LEU A 132 -15.53 -8.99 -15.45
CA LEU A 132 -15.16 -8.33 -16.71
C LEU A 132 -13.63 -8.19 -16.81
N GLU A 133 -12.97 -7.82 -15.73
CA GLU A 133 -11.51 -7.72 -15.66
C GLU A 133 -10.86 -9.09 -15.98
N CYS A 134 -11.36 -10.19 -15.38
CA CYS A 134 -10.88 -11.54 -15.70
C CYS A 134 -11.03 -11.86 -17.21
N ILE A 135 -12.19 -11.56 -17.82
CA ILE A 135 -12.45 -11.82 -19.23
C ILE A 135 -11.58 -10.95 -20.14
N PHE A 136 -11.47 -9.66 -19.82
CA PHE A 136 -10.78 -8.70 -20.68
C PHE A 136 -9.27 -8.64 -20.47
N SER A 137 -8.73 -9.24 -19.39
CA SER A 137 -7.28 -9.30 -19.12
C SER A 137 -6.47 -9.89 -20.29
N ARG A 138 -7.08 -10.79 -21.09
CA ARG A 138 -6.46 -11.37 -22.28
C ARG A 138 -6.09 -10.35 -23.37
N PHE A 139 -6.74 -9.19 -23.37
CA PHE A 139 -6.50 -8.10 -24.31
C PHE A 139 -5.48 -7.07 -23.82
N ALA A 140 -5.11 -7.12 -22.55
CA ALA A 140 -3.97 -6.35 -22.05
C ALA A 140 -2.68 -6.84 -22.71
N ASP A 141 -1.73 -5.93 -22.92
CA ASP A 141 -0.42 -6.28 -23.44
C ASP A 141 0.52 -6.73 -22.33
N LEU A 142 0.34 -6.19 -21.13
CA LEU A 142 1.03 -6.59 -19.90
C LEU A 142 0.13 -6.36 -18.68
N VAL A 143 0.20 -7.25 -17.70
CA VAL A 143 -0.47 -7.13 -16.41
C VAL A 143 0.59 -7.13 -15.31
N ILE A 144 0.79 -6.00 -14.66
CA ILE A 144 1.75 -5.83 -13.56
C ILE A 144 1.00 -6.04 -12.24
N VAL A 145 1.42 -7.04 -11.49
CA VAL A 145 0.87 -7.39 -10.17
C VAL A 145 1.90 -7.02 -9.10
N ASN A 146 1.48 -6.38 -8.01
CA ASN A 146 2.42 -5.91 -7.00
C ASN A 146 2.88 -6.96 -5.97
N SER A 147 2.44 -8.22 -6.11
CA SER A 147 2.71 -9.28 -5.14
C SER A 147 2.63 -10.67 -5.76
N GLU A 148 3.42 -11.60 -5.23
CA GLU A 148 3.38 -13.02 -5.62
C GLU A 148 2.02 -13.66 -5.29
N SER A 149 1.47 -13.31 -4.13
CA SER A 149 0.14 -13.75 -3.71
C SER A 149 -0.96 -13.24 -4.65
N GLY A 150 -0.86 -11.98 -5.09
CA GLY A 150 -1.75 -11.39 -6.09
C GLY A 150 -1.61 -12.07 -7.45
N TYR A 151 -0.40 -12.37 -7.90
CA TYR A 151 -0.16 -13.11 -9.13
C TYR A 151 -0.83 -14.48 -9.10
N LYS A 152 -0.59 -15.28 -8.05
CA LYS A 152 -1.19 -16.62 -7.87
C LYS A 152 -2.72 -16.54 -7.86
N TYR A 153 -3.29 -15.58 -7.14
CA TYR A 153 -4.74 -15.39 -7.07
C TYR A 153 -5.34 -15.07 -8.45
N HIS A 154 -4.78 -14.10 -9.20
CA HIS A 154 -5.33 -13.70 -10.50
C HIS A 154 -5.12 -14.77 -11.57
N LEU A 155 -4.02 -15.53 -11.50
CA LEU A 155 -3.82 -16.70 -12.35
C LEU A 155 -4.94 -17.73 -12.15
N MET A 156 -5.32 -18.03 -10.90
CA MET A 156 -6.45 -18.93 -10.60
C MET A 156 -7.81 -18.36 -11.05
N GLN A 157 -7.93 -17.04 -11.17
CA GLN A 157 -9.13 -16.39 -11.71
C GLN A 157 -9.16 -16.32 -13.25
N GLY A 158 -8.16 -16.90 -13.93
CA GLY A 158 -8.12 -17.01 -15.39
C GLY A 158 -7.42 -15.86 -16.11
N PHE A 159 -6.63 -15.06 -15.42
CA PHE A 159 -5.73 -14.11 -16.07
C PHE A 159 -4.62 -14.86 -16.83
N PRO A 160 -4.18 -14.34 -17.99
CA PRO A 160 -3.19 -15.01 -18.82
C PRO A 160 -1.78 -14.91 -18.20
N GLY A 161 -1.27 -16.00 -17.63
CA GLY A 161 0.01 -16.02 -16.92
C GLY A 161 1.20 -15.56 -17.77
N ASN A 162 1.18 -15.81 -19.09
CA ASN A 162 2.23 -15.35 -20.01
C ASN A 162 2.27 -13.83 -20.24
N LYS A 163 1.26 -13.11 -19.77
CA LYS A 163 1.20 -11.64 -19.81
C LYS A 163 1.31 -11.00 -18.41
N MET A 164 1.42 -11.80 -17.37
CA MET A 164 1.51 -11.33 -16.00
C MET A 164 2.96 -11.29 -15.54
N VAL A 165 3.30 -10.26 -14.79
CA VAL A 165 4.61 -10.10 -14.14
C VAL A 165 4.43 -9.54 -12.74
N VAL A 166 5.24 -10.01 -11.80
CA VAL A 166 5.29 -9.43 -10.46
C VAL A 166 6.32 -8.31 -10.44
N ILE A 167 5.88 -7.11 -10.10
CA ILE A 167 6.73 -5.97 -9.80
C ILE A 167 6.26 -5.39 -8.47
N ASN A 168 7.01 -5.67 -7.42
CA ASN A 168 6.68 -5.21 -6.08
C ASN A 168 6.65 -3.69 -5.98
N ASN A 169 5.94 -3.17 -4.99
CA ASN A 169 5.95 -1.76 -4.69
C ASN A 169 7.37 -1.30 -4.29
N GLY A 170 7.71 -0.05 -4.63
CA GLY A 170 8.96 0.57 -4.21
C GLY A 170 8.78 1.39 -2.93
N ILE A 171 9.70 1.21 -1.99
CA ILE A 171 9.78 2.02 -0.77
C ILE A 171 10.88 3.06 -0.93
N ASP A 172 10.54 4.32 -0.71
CA ASP A 172 11.51 5.41 -0.75
C ASP A 172 12.28 5.47 0.57
N THR A 173 13.48 4.88 0.57
CA THR A 173 14.36 4.84 1.74
C THR A 173 15.08 6.16 2.03
N ASN A 174 14.98 7.15 1.14
CA ASN A 174 15.42 8.52 1.43
C ASN A 174 14.37 9.29 2.24
N LEU A 175 13.10 9.03 1.95
CA LEU A 175 11.97 9.58 2.68
C LEU A 175 11.76 8.83 4.01
N PHE A 176 11.64 7.51 3.96
CA PHE A 176 11.48 6.65 5.15
C PHE A 176 12.85 6.29 5.72
N LYS A 177 13.25 6.98 6.78
CA LYS A 177 14.55 6.82 7.46
C LYS A 177 14.42 7.12 8.95
N ILE A 178 15.47 6.83 9.70
CA ILE A 178 15.54 7.18 11.13
C ILE A 178 15.52 8.71 11.28
N ASP A 179 14.61 9.20 12.13
CA ASP A 179 14.46 10.59 12.50
C ASP A 179 14.13 10.69 14.00
N LEU A 180 15.12 11.08 14.79
CA LEU A 180 14.98 11.18 16.25
C LEU A 180 14.15 12.39 16.68
N GLU A 181 14.15 13.47 15.89
CA GLU A 181 13.33 14.65 16.17
C GLU A 181 11.84 14.31 15.96
N ALA A 182 11.52 13.65 14.84
CA ALA A 182 10.18 13.15 14.57
C ALA A 182 9.71 12.16 15.65
N ARG A 183 10.61 11.29 16.16
CA ARG A 183 10.31 10.39 17.27
C ARG A 183 9.88 11.15 18.53
N ILE A 184 10.66 12.15 18.92
CA ILE A 184 10.38 12.95 20.12
C ILE A 184 9.07 13.73 19.94
N LYS A 185 8.91 14.39 18.79
CA LYS A 185 7.72 15.18 18.43
C LYS A 185 6.44 14.35 18.50
N ASN A 186 6.38 13.21 17.81
CA ASN A 186 5.17 12.38 17.76
C ASN A 186 4.86 11.74 19.12
N ARG A 187 5.87 11.27 19.85
CA ARG A 187 5.64 10.72 21.20
C ARG A 187 5.14 11.78 22.17
N TRP A 188 5.63 13.02 22.08
CA TRP A 188 5.13 14.14 22.88
C TRP A 188 3.68 14.49 22.50
N GLU A 189 3.37 14.62 21.22
CA GLU A 189 2.01 14.87 20.71
C GLU A 189 1.02 13.81 21.22
N TRP A 190 1.45 12.57 21.24
CA TRP A 190 0.62 11.46 21.70
C TRP A 190 0.67 11.25 23.22
N GLN A 191 1.38 12.08 23.97
CA GLN A 191 1.53 11.98 25.43
C GLN A 191 2.09 10.60 25.86
N VAL A 192 3.02 10.05 25.09
CA VAL A 192 3.71 8.78 25.36
C VAL A 192 4.97 9.09 26.17
N LEU A 193 5.11 8.44 27.32
CA LEU A 193 6.29 8.62 28.19
C LEU A 193 7.55 8.09 27.48
N PRO A 194 8.73 8.71 27.68
CA PRO A 194 9.97 8.31 27.02
C PRO A 194 10.34 6.82 27.20
N GLN A 195 10.07 6.27 28.39
CA GLN A 195 10.35 4.87 28.74
C GLN A 195 9.31 3.86 28.22
N THR A 196 8.17 4.32 27.70
CA THR A 196 7.12 3.43 27.18
C THR A 196 7.60 2.73 25.92
N PHE A 197 7.53 1.41 25.91
CA PHE A 197 7.76 0.60 24.70
C PHE A 197 6.51 0.68 23.82
N LEU A 198 6.62 1.33 22.65
CA LEU A 198 5.47 1.69 21.83
C LEU A 198 5.33 0.75 20.62
N ILE A 199 4.17 0.10 20.52
CA ILE A 199 3.84 -0.84 19.45
C ILE A 199 2.76 -0.22 18.56
N GLY A 200 3.02 -0.13 17.26
CA GLY A 200 2.13 0.48 16.29
C GLY A 200 1.45 -0.50 15.36
N LEU A 201 0.21 -0.20 14.99
CA LEU A 201 -0.48 -0.77 13.83
C LEU A 201 -0.90 0.38 12.91
N VAL A 202 -0.39 0.37 11.69
CA VAL A 202 -0.65 1.40 10.68
C VAL A 202 -1.51 0.81 9.57
N GLY A 203 -2.69 1.38 9.34
CA GLY A 203 -3.58 0.95 8.29
C GLY A 203 -5.01 1.43 8.47
N ARG A 204 -5.84 1.22 7.46
CA ARG A 204 -7.27 1.53 7.56
C ARG A 204 -7.91 0.72 8.68
N LEU A 205 -8.82 1.35 9.40
CA LEU A 205 -9.64 0.64 10.39
C LEU A 205 -10.74 -0.12 9.62
N ASP A 206 -10.39 -1.29 9.15
CA ASP A 206 -11.30 -2.21 8.45
C ASP A 206 -11.05 -3.66 8.89
N SER A 207 -11.99 -4.54 8.54
CA SER A 207 -11.96 -5.94 8.96
C SER A 207 -10.78 -6.73 8.36
N MET A 208 -10.22 -6.27 7.24
CA MET A 208 -9.09 -6.89 6.58
C MET A 208 -7.80 -6.75 7.40
N LYS A 209 -7.64 -5.60 8.09
CA LYS A 209 -6.49 -5.31 8.95
C LYS A 209 -6.53 -6.01 10.31
N ASP A 210 -7.69 -6.58 10.66
CA ASP A 210 -7.93 -7.38 11.87
C ASP A 210 -7.39 -6.73 13.16
N HIS A 211 -7.81 -5.47 13.39
CA HIS A 211 -7.53 -4.77 14.63
C HIS A 211 -7.97 -5.56 15.88
N PRO A 212 -9.08 -6.35 15.85
CA PRO A 212 -9.44 -7.19 16.98
C PRO A 212 -8.34 -8.16 17.39
N ASN A 213 -7.66 -8.82 16.43
CA ASN A 213 -6.52 -9.71 16.70
C ASN A 213 -5.37 -8.96 17.40
N PHE A 214 -5.06 -7.75 16.94
CA PHE A 214 -4.07 -6.88 17.57
C PHE A 214 -4.45 -6.46 18.99
N LEU A 215 -5.71 -6.04 19.21
CA LEU A 215 -6.18 -5.62 20.53
C LEU A 215 -6.19 -6.77 21.54
N GLN A 216 -6.57 -7.98 21.12
CA GLN A 216 -6.52 -9.17 21.96
C GLN A 216 -5.07 -9.52 22.32
N ALA A 217 -4.14 -9.47 21.37
CA ALA A 217 -2.71 -9.67 21.64
C ALA A 217 -2.17 -8.59 22.60
N ALA A 218 -2.57 -7.33 22.41
CA ALA A 218 -2.22 -6.23 23.31
C ALA A 218 -2.72 -6.45 24.73
N ALA A 219 -3.94 -6.99 24.89
CA ALA A 219 -4.50 -7.32 26.21
C ALA A 219 -3.69 -8.45 26.89
N LEU A 220 -3.31 -9.48 26.15
CA LEU A 220 -2.46 -10.56 26.66
C LEU A 220 -1.11 -10.05 27.16
N LEU A 221 -0.44 -9.18 26.40
CA LEU A 221 0.83 -8.55 26.79
C LEU A 221 0.67 -7.66 28.02
N SER A 222 -0.42 -6.91 28.09
CA SER A 222 -0.68 -5.94 29.15
C SER A 222 -0.86 -6.55 30.53
N LYS A 223 -1.19 -7.86 30.62
CA LYS A 223 -1.33 -8.58 31.91
C LYS A 223 -0.02 -8.60 32.70
N ASN A 224 1.12 -8.71 31.98
CA ASN A 224 2.43 -8.92 32.60
C ASN A 224 3.36 -7.70 32.45
N ARG A 225 2.93 -6.65 31.74
CA ARG A 225 3.77 -5.47 31.46
C ARG A 225 2.98 -4.19 31.58
N GLN A 226 3.56 -3.24 32.32
CA GLN A 226 2.98 -1.89 32.49
C GLN A 226 3.70 -0.83 31.63
N ASP A 227 4.87 -1.14 31.14
CA ASP A 227 5.79 -0.29 30.39
C ASP A 227 5.52 -0.25 28.88
N ILE A 228 4.40 -0.84 28.42
CA ILE A 228 4.03 -0.91 26.99
C ILE A 228 2.80 -0.05 26.69
N GLY A 229 2.81 0.54 25.48
CA GLY A 229 1.69 1.27 24.91
C GLY A 229 1.43 0.83 23.46
N PHE A 230 0.23 1.09 22.99
CA PHE A 230 -0.23 0.71 21.66
C PHE A 230 -0.78 1.91 20.91
N VAL A 231 -0.54 2.01 19.62
CA VAL A 231 -1.10 3.06 18.76
C VAL A 231 -1.66 2.43 17.49
N CYS A 232 -2.90 2.74 17.19
CA CYS A 232 -3.54 2.45 15.90
C CYS A 232 -3.60 3.74 15.09
N VAL A 233 -2.95 3.77 13.93
CA VAL A 233 -2.92 4.93 13.03
C VAL A 233 -3.74 4.65 11.78
N GLY A 234 -4.80 5.41 11.57
CA GLY A 234 -5.64 5.30 10.39
C GLY A 234 -7.07 5.77 10.60
N ASN A 235 -7.85 5.73 9.54
CA ASN A 235 -9.28 6.01 9.56
C ASN A 235 -10.07 4.78 9.09
N GLY A 236 -11.32 4.69 9.51
CA GLY A 236 -12.27 3.66 9.09
C GLY A 236 -13.71 4.18 9.12
N GLU A 237 -14.63 3.29 8.83
CA GLU A 237 -16.04 3.57 9.00
C GLU A 237 -16.35 3.78 10.49
N GLU A 238 -17.16 4.79 10.80
CA GLU A 238 -17.47 5.19 12.18
C GLU A 238 -18.01 4.03 13.02
N SER A 239 -18.94 3.25 12.45
CA SER A 239 -19.55 2.09 13.09
C SER A 239 -18.52 1.00 13.47
N TYR A 240 -17.50 0.79 12.61
CA TYR A 240 -16.44 -0.17 12.87
C TYR A 240 -15.44 0.38 13.89
N THR A 241 -15.10 1.67 13.79
CA THR A 241 -14.22 2.36 14.73
C THR A 241 -14.78 2.30 16.16
N GLN A 242 -16.08 2.55 16.33
CA GLN A 242 -16.75 2.46 17.62
C GLN A 242 -16.69 1.03 18.21
N LYS A 243 -16.87 0.01 17.39
CA LYS A 243 -16.71 -1.40 17.83
C LYS A 243 -15.29 -1.70 18.31
N LEU A 244 -14.26 -1.13 17.69
CA LEU A 244 -12.88 -1.31 18.12
C LEU A 244 -12.61 -0.62 19.46
N HIS A 245 -13.14 0.59 19.68
CA HIS A 245 -13.05 1.29 20.96
C HIS A 245 -13.76 0.53 22.08
N GLN A 246 -14.94 0.01 21.79
CA GLN A 246 -15.68 -0.84 22.72
C GLN A 246 -14.89 -2.09 23.08
N LEU A 247 -14.32 -2.80 22.10
CA LEU A 247 -13.47 -3.97 22.32
C LEU A 247 -12.26 -3.64 23.20
N ALA A 248 -11.58 -2.51 22.96
CA ALA A 248 -10.46 -2.10 23.81
C ALA A 248 -10.89 -1.85 25.27
N THR A 249 -12.12 -1.36 25.48
CA THR A 249 -12.71 -1.19 26.82
C THR A 249 -13.04 -2.52 27.46
N GLU A 250 -13.69 -3.44 26.75
CA GLU A 250 -14.01 -4.79 27.21
C GLU A 250 -12.75 -5.59 27.60
N LEU A 251 -11.65 -5.38 26.86
CA LEU A 251 -10.35 -5.97 27.14
C LEU A 251 -9.57 -5.24 28.24
N ALA A 252 -10.12 -4.17 28.82
CA ALA A 252 -9.52 -3.31 29.87
C ALA A 252 -8.16 -2.70 29.48
N ILE A 253 -7.95 -2.42 28.18
CA ILE A 253 -6.71 -1.80 27.64
C ILE A 253 -6.93 -0.42 27.00
N ASN A 254 -8.12 0.15 27.06
CA ASN A 254 -8.43 1.44 26.44
C ASN A 254 -7.47 2.57 26.89
N HIS A 255 -6.96 2.52 28.12
CA HIS A 255 -5.99 3.47 28.65
C HIS A 255 -4.56 3.29 28.09
N LYS A 256 -4.27 2.16 27.47
CA LYS A 256 -2.99 1.84 26.83
C LYS A 256 -3.02 1.98 25.30
N VAL A 257 -4.21 2.10 24.70
CA VAL A 257 -4.36 2.21 23.24
C VAL A 257 -4.65 3.65 22.85
N LYS A 258 -3.80 4.22 22.03
CA LYS A 258 -4.03 5.54 21.42
C LYS A 258 -4.54 5.36 19.99
N TRP A 259 -5.59 6.07 19.66
CA TRP A 259 -6.17 6.11 18.31
C TRP A 259 -5.73 7.40 17.62
N VAL A 260 -4.96 7.28 16.56
CA VAL A 260 -4.46 8.40 15.76
C VAL A 260 -5.14 8.36 14.40
N ARG A 261 -5.72 9.48 13.99
CA ARG A 261 -6.32 9.60 12.66
C ARG A 261 -5.28 9.41 11.58
N LYS A 262 -5.75 9.15 10.35
CA LYS A 262 -4.90 9.13 9.14
C LYS A 262 -3.99 10.36 9.12
N ARG A 263 -2.71 10.12 8.87
CA ARG A 263 -1.64 11.13 8.74
C ARG A 263 -1.11 11.11 7.31
N THR A 264 -0.53 12.20 6.87
CA THR A 264 0.16 12.34 5.57
C THR A 264 1.68 12.27 5.71
N ASP A 265 2.19 12.60 6.88
CA ASP A 265 3.60 12.59 7.30
C ASP A 265 4.01 11.23 7.90
N MET A 266 3.73 10.15 7.16
CA MET A 266 3.96 8.80 7.66
C MET A 266 5.44 8.51 7.95
N GLU A 267 6.36 9.14 7.25
CA GLU A 267 7.81 9.09 7.48
C GLU A 267 8.20 9.56 8.88
N GLU A 268 7.49 10.57 9.43
CA GLU A 268 7.68 10.99 10.81
C GLU A 268 6.97 10.04 11.79
N VAL A 269 5.76 9.60 11.45
CA VAL A 269 4.90 8.76 12.30
C VAL A 269 5.57 7.44 12.66
N TYR A 270 6.20 6.75 11.68
CA TYR A 270 6.87 5.48 11.97
C TYR A 270 7.95 5.63 13.02
N ASN A 271 8.69 6.72 13.04
CA ASN A 271 9.78 6.95 13.99
C ASN A 271 9.34 6.96 15.46
N ALA A 272 8.06 7.14 15.76
CA ALA A 272 7.54 7.07 17.13
C ALA A 272 7.59 5.66 17.73
N PHE A 273 7.57 4.62 16.91
CA PHE A 273 7.39 3.23 17.34
C PHE A 273 8.71 2.52 17.68
N ASP A 274 8.61 1.50 18.53
CA ASP A 274 9.67 0.54 18.83
C ASP A 274 9.45 -0.78 18.09
N LEU A 275 8.19 -1.13 17.77
CA LEU A 275 7.79 -2.25 16.93
C LEU A 275 6.55 -1.86 16.09
N ILE A 276 6.43 -2.45 14.90
CA ILE A 276 5.22 -2.39 14.08
C ILE A 276 4.60 -3.78 13.94
N VAL A 277 3.27 -3.80 13.97
CA VAL A 277 2.45 -4.98 13.72
C VAL A 277 1.65 -4.81 12.43
N SER A 278 1.63 -5.86 11.63
CA SER A 278 0.62 -6.04 10.59
C SER A 278 -0.20 -7.28 10.94
N SER A 279 -1.41 -7.08 11.45
CA SER A 279 -2.29 -8.17 11.93
C SER A 279 -3.31 -8.63 10.90
N SER A 280 -3.17 -8.25 9.63
CA SER A 280 -4.14 -8.51 8.56
C SER A 280 -4.61 -9.97 8.53
N SER A 281 -5.92 -10.17 8.33
CA SER A 281 -6.52 -11.51 8.25
C SER A 281 -6.64 -12.05 6.83
N ASP A 282 -6.69 -11.16 5.85
CA ASP A 282 -6.84 -11.47 4.42
C ASP A 282 -6.54 -10.23 3.54
N GLY A 283 -6.59 -10.40 2.21
CA GLY A 283 -6.66 -9.31 1.24
C GLY A 283 -5.39 -8.50 1.00
N GLU A 284 -4.31 -8.73 1.74
CA GLU A 284 -3.05 -8.03 1.50
C GLU A 284 -2.40 -8.49 0.19
N GLY A 285 -1.84 -7.53 -0.54
CA GLY A 285 -0.84 -7.78 -1.57
C GLY A 285 0.55 -7.52 -1.02
N PHE A 286 1.20 -6.49 -1.53
CA PHE A 286 2.41 -5.93 -0.94
C PHE A 286 2.02 -4.85 0.09
N SER A 287 2.36 -5.06 1.35
CA SER A 287 2.04 -4.10 2.42
C SER A 287 3.10 -2.99 2.48
N ASN A 288 2.74 -1.78 2.01
CA ASN A 288 3.63 -0.62 2.12
C ASN A 288 3.98 -0.32 3.58
N ALA A 289 3.02 -0.46 4.50
CA ALA A 289 3.23 -0.15 5.91
C ALA A 289 4.37 -0.97 6.55
N ILE A 290 4.51 -2.25 6.16
CA ILE A 290 5.63 -3.09 6.60
C ILE A 290 6.95 -2.55 6.03
N GLY A 291 6.99 -2.31 4.72
CA GLY A 291 8.20 -1.82 4.05
C GLY A 291 8.65 -0.45 4.56
N GLU A 292 7.72 0.47 4.78
CA GLU A 292 7.97 1.81 5.32
C GLU A 292 8.53 1.75 6.75
N ALA A 293 7.94 0.91 7.61
CA ALA A 293 8.43 0.69 8.98
C ALA A 293 9.84 0.12 8.97
N MET A 294 10.09 -0.91 8.16
CA MET A 294 11.41 -1.52 8.01
C MET A 294 12.45 -0.53 7.47
N ALA A 295 12.07 0.35 6.53
CA ALA A 295 12.94 1.42 6.04
C ALA A 295 13.32 2.43 7.15
N CYS A 296 12.44 2.66 8.13
CA CYS A 296 12.73 3.42 9.35
C CYS A 296 13.47 2.61 10.44
N CYS A 297 14.06 1.45 10.10
CA CYS A 297 14.74 0.55 11.02
C CYS A 297 13.87 0.00 12.17
N ILE A 298 12.56 -0.17 11.95
CA ILE A 298 11.66 -0.65 12.98
C ILE A 298 11.37 -2.14 12.75
N PRO A 299 11.67 -3.02 13.73
CA PRO A 299 11.34 -4.44 13.64
C PRO A 299 9.83 -4.66 13.51
N CYS A 300 9.45 -5.67 12.74
CA CYS A 300 8.06 -5.96 12.43
C CYS A 300 7.63 -7.36 12.88
N VAL A 301 6.39 -7.48 13.38
CA VAL A 301 5.67 -8.75 13.52
C VAL A 301 4.49 -8.71 12.56
N VAL A 302 4.38 -9.72 11.71
CA VAL A 302 3.37 -9.75 10.67
C VAL A 302 2.59 -11.07 10.66
N THR A 303 1.33 -11.01 10.29
CA THR A 303 0.59 -12.23 9.97
C THR A 303 0.97 -12.76 8.60
N ASP A 304 0.93 -14.08 8.41
CA ASP A 304 1.20 -14.76 7.13
C ASP A 304 0.04 -14.55 6.16
N VAL A 305 -0.07 -13.32 5.66
CA VAL A 305 -1.10 -12.88 4.72
C VAL A 305 -0.47 -12.07 3.59
N GLY A 306 -0.84 -12.40 2.37
CA GLY A 306 -0.27 -11.76 1.19
C GLY A 306 1.23 -12.04 1.08
N ASP A 307 1.99 -11.00 0.78
CA ASP A 307 3.46 -11.07 0.72
C ASP A 307 4.14 -10.59 2.01
N SER A 308 3.41 -10.50 3.15
CA SER A 308 3.97 -9.99 4.41
C SER A 308 5.19 -10.80 4.87
N ALA A 309 5.11 -12.15 4.79
CA ALA A 309 6.22 -13.03 5.09
C ALA A 309 7.42 -12.83 4.13
N LEU A 310 7.15 -12.62 2.84
CA LEU A 310 8.17 -12.32 1.83
C LEU A 310 8.88 -10.99 2.14
N ILE A 311 8.14 -9.96 2.55
CA ILE A 311 8.70 -8.64 2.85
C ILE A 311 9.62 -8.71 4.06
N VAL A 312 9.16 -9.27 5.18
CA VAL A 312 9.98 -9.32 6.39
C VAL A 312 11.13 -10.33 6.30
N GLY A 313 10.97 -11.41 5.52
CA GLY A 313 12.00 -12.44 5.37
C GLY A 313 12.46 -12.99 6.72
N ASN A 314 13.78 -12.98 6.96
CA ASN A 314 14.42 -13.43 8.20
C ASN A 314 14.72 -12.31 9.20
N VAL A 315 14.24 -11.08 8.94
CA VAL A 315 14.48 -9.90 9.78
C VAL A 315 13.22 -9.39 10.47
N GLY A 316 12.17 -10.19 10.50
CA GLY A 316 10.93 -9.98 11.23
C GLY A 316 10.34 -11.30 11.67
N LEU A 317 9.22 -11.27 12.38
CA LEU A 317 8.51 -12.46 12.83
C LEU A 317 7.19 -12.61 12.08
N VAL A 318 6.90 -13.84 11.67
CA VAL A 318 5.65 -14.20 10.96
C VAL A 318 4.83 -15.10 11.86
N VAL A 319 3.53 -14.79 11.98
CA VAL A 319 2.58 -15.55 12.81
C VAL A 319 1.32 -15.91 12.00
N PRO A 320 0.59 -16.95 12.38
CA PRO A 320 -0.71 -17.25 11.74
C PRO A 320 -1.70 -16.08 11.91
N PRO A 321 -2.52 -15.77 10.90
CA PRO A 321 -3.59 -14.79 11.04
C PRO A 321 -4.67 -15.26 12.03
N ARG A 322 -5.40 -14.31 12.63
CA ARG A 322 -6.46 -14.57 13.60
C ARG A 322 -6.01 -15.41 14.80
N ASN A 323 -4.79 -15.17 15.25
CA ASN A 323 -4.20 -15.88 16.39
C ASN A 323 -3.53 -14.87 17.33
N PRO A 324 -4.26 -14.29 18.29
CA PRO A 324 -3.74 -13.26 19.18
C PRO A 324 -2.66 -13.80 20.14
N GLU A 325 -2.71 -15.08 20.50
CA GLU A 325 -1.71 -15.73 21.35
C GLU A 325 -0.35 -15.82 20.65
N ALA A 326 -0.34 -16.26 19.38
CA ALA A 326 0.86 -16.30 18.57
C ALA A 326 1.43 -14.89 18.33
N LEU A 327 0.55 -13.92 18.06
CA LEU A 327 0.94 -12.52 17.89
C LEU A 327 1.54 -11.95 19.20
N ALA A 328 0.91 -12.18 20.34
CA ALA A 328 1.42 -11.73 21.64
C ALA A 328 2.77 -12.38 21.97
N SER A 329 2.94 -13.67 21.70
CA SER A 329 4.19 -14.39 21.93
C SER A 329 5.33 -13.83 21.06
N ALA A 330 5.08 -13.58 19.77
CA ALA A 330 6.07 -12.99 18.87
C ALA A 330 6.46 -11.57 19.29
N LEU A 331 5.49 -10.75 19.69
CA LEU A 331 5.76 -9.41 20.23
C LEU A 331 6.58 -9.50 21.53
N GLN A 332 6.21 -10.37 22.46
CA GLN A 332 6.96 -10.58 23.71
C GLN A 332 8.41 -11.00 23.44
N HIS A 333 8.64 -11.84 22.43
CA HIS A 333 9.98 -12.23 22.02
C HIS A 333 10.82 -11.00 21.59
N LEU A 334 10.31 -10.15 20.69
CA LEU A 334 11.03 -8.95 20.24
C LEU A 334 11.22 -7.91 21.36
N ILE A 335 10.26 -7.78 22.27
CA ILE A 335 10.37 -6.89 23.43
C ILE A 335 11.49 -7.37 24.37
N SER A 336 11.66 -8.69 24.53
CA SER A 336 12.68 -9.28 25.42
C SER A 336 14.12 -9.17 24.90
N LEU A 337 14.30 -8.88 23.61
CA LEU A 337 15.62 -8.62 23.05
C LEU A 337 16.26 -7.38 23.72
N SER A 338 17.58 -7.37 23.83
CA SER A 338 18.30 -6.17 24.25
C SER A 338 18.09 -5.01 23.26
N SER A 339 18.32 -3.77 23.70
CA SER A 339 18.27 -2.61 22.80
C SER A 339 19.21 -2.76 21.61
N THR A 340 20.41 -3.27 21.83
CA THR A 340 21.41 -3.53 20.77
C THR A 340 20.88 -4.53 19.74
N GLN A 341 20.30 -5.65 20.18
CA GLN A 341 19.75 -6.66 19.27
C GLN A 341 18.58 -6.12 18.46
N ARG A 342 17.71 -5.28 19.06
CA ARG A 342 16.61 -4.65 18.32
C ARG A 342 17.11 -3.64 17.29
N VAL A 343 18.11 -2.83 17.63
CA VAL A 343 18.74 -1.90 16.68
C VAL A 343 19.37 -2.66 15.51
N GLU A 344 20.13 -3.71 15.78
CA GLU A 344 20.73 -4.56 14.74
C GLU A 344 19.66 -5.19 13.83
N LEU A 345 18.58 -5.70 14.41
CA LEU A 345 17.46 -6.25 13.66
C LEU A 345 16.80 -5.18 12.76
N GLY A 346 16.63 -3.97 13.28
CA GLY A 346 16.09 -2.83 12.54
C GLY A 346 16.99 -2.40 11.37
N LEU A 347 18.31 -2.35 11.58
CA LEU A 347 19.27 -2.04 10.51
C LEU A 347 19.23 -3.08 9.39
N ARG A 348 19.21 -4.36 9.72
CA ARG A 348 19.05 -5.45 8.74
C ARG A 348 17.71 -5.40 8.02
N ALA A 349 16.64 -4.97 8.72
CA ALA A 349 15.34 -4.78 8.09
C ALA A 349 15.37 -3.67 7.03
N ARG A 350 16.04 -2.55 7.31
CA ARG A 350 16.26 -1.48 6.36
C ARG A 350 17.10 -1.93 5.16
N GLU A 351 18.23 -2.57 5.40
CA GLU A 351 19.11 -3.10 4.35
C GLU A 351 18.33 -3.99 3.36
N ARG A 352 17.50 -4.89 3.89
CA ARG A 352 16.61 -5.71 3.07
C ARG A 352 15.65 -4.90 2.20
N ILE A 353 15.06 -3.82 2.74
CA ILE A 353 14.17 -2.95 1.93
C ILE A 353 14.96 -2.23 0.85
N GLU A 354 16.14 -1.71 1.15
CA GLU A 354 17.01 -1.04 0.18
C GLU A 354 17.38 -1.98 -0.99
N GLU A 355 17.75 -3.21 -0.69
CA GLU A 355 18.17 -4.20 -1.69
C GLU A 355 16.99 -4.78 -2.49
N ASP A 356 15.91 -5.17 -1.81
CA ASP A 356 14.86 -5.97 -2.42
C ASP A 356 13.63 -5.18 -2.85
N PHE A 357 13.33 -4.06 -2.18
CA PHE A 357 12.07 -3.34 -2.35
C PHE A 357 12.25 -1.82 -2.48
N GLY A 358 13.47 -1.34 -2.70
CA GLY A 358 13.74 0.09 -2.91
C GLY A 358 13.12 0.60 -4.22
N VAL A 359 12.86 1.92 -4.28
CA VAL A 359 12.31 2.60 -5.48
C VAL A 359 13.15 2.31 -6.73
N GLN A 360 14.48 2.21 -6.60
CA GLN A 360 15.36 1.95 -7.73
C GLN A 360 15.07 0.61 -8.39
N LYS A 361 14.72 -0.43 -7.61
CA LYS A 361 14.35 -1.75 -8.14
C LYS A 361 13.00 -1.71 -8.86
N LEU A 362 12.01 -1.03 -8.29
CA LEU A 362 10.71 -0.77 -8.93
C LEU A 362 10.91 -0.09 -10.29
N VAL A 363 11.66 1.02 -10.31
CA VAL A 363 11.91 1.81 -11.52
C VAL A 363 12.65 1.01 -12.57
N LYS A 364 13.78 0.39 -12.21
CA LYS A 364 14.59 -0.44 -13.13
C LYS A 364 13.76 -1.53 -13.79
N THR A 365 12.97 -2.25 -12.98
CA THR A 365 12.15 -3.35 -13.49
C THR A 365 11.02 -2.83 -14.38
N THR A 366 10.32 -1.78 -13.95
CA THR A 366 9.21 -1.20 -14.74
C THR A 366 9.73 -0.57 -16.03
N ALA A 367 10.84 0.17 -15.99
CA ALA A 367 11.44 0.80 -17.16
C ALA A 367 11.83 -0.23 -18.24
N ALA A 368 12.31 -1.40 -17.84
CA ALA A 368 12.62 -2.48 -18.79
C ALA A 368 11.39 -2.91 -19.60
N TYR A 369 10.22 -3.04 -18.96
CA TYR A 369 8.97 -3.37 -19.66
C TYR A 369 8.42 -2.19 -20.49
N LEU A 370 8.59 -0.96 -20.02
CA LEU A 370 8.19 0.24 -20.76
C LEU A 370 9.04 0.48 -22.00
N SER A 371 10.34 0.13 -21.95
CA SER A 371 11.28 0.33 -23.07
C SER A 371 11.17 -0.75 -24.15
N ASN A 372 10.77 -1.98 -23.78
CA ASN A 372 10.55 -3.08 -24.73
C ASN A 372 9.20 -2.99 -25.47
N CYS A 373 8.62 -1.83 -25.52
CA CYS A 373 7.32 -1.55 -26.13
C CYS A 373 7.44 -1.08 -27.55
#